data_8a31303e48165ab3cc4ca23bb82e7774
#
_entry.id   8a31303e48165ab3cc4ca23bb82e7774
#
_cell.length_a   1.000
_cell.length_b   1.000
_cell.length_c   1.000
_cell.angle_alpha   90.00
_cell.angle_beta   90.00
_cell.angle_gamma   90.00
#
_symmetry.space_group_name_H-M   'P 1'
#
loop_
_entity.id
_entity.type
_entity.pdbx_description
1 polymer ?
#
loop_
_entity_poly.entity_id
_entity_poly.type
_entity_poly.pdbx_seq_one_letter_code
_entity_poly.pdbx_strand_id
1 'polypeptide(L)'
;MIHIVGLGPGNIDALTLGAVKLLGEYPLYLRTEKHPTVAYLKEKGIAFETFDFLYEKAERFEDVYEGIKERILNLAEKEELIYAVPGHPLVAEKSVVLILEACREAGISYKIHPSVSFVDTMLEALEIDPIEGMRIVDALTIEEETPDFSKGTIITQVFSPYIAGRVKIALGQYMDDENEIIYVRAAGTDEEVLRRIPLYELDRQKDVDDLTSVYVPPLKGRYDFYSFMRIVESLRDRENGCPWDREQTHESLRRYLIEESYEALEAVDLKDYDALAEELGDVLLQILLHSTIGKEGGEFTVHDVIRIVSEKMVYRHPHVFNKEKDLTADEVLVQWEELKKKEKKEESLSDSLNGISKYYPSLSRAEKIQKKARKYGFDWDEISYVFKKVEEEIEEIKEAMAEEDSEKVGKELGDLLFSVVNLSRFLEADPELSLNRTSDKFIDRIRRMEAFLSAEGLTFKDLPLEKLDKYWEMAKKEENN
;
A
#
# COMPACT_ATOMS: atom_id res chain seq x y z
N MET A 1 37.20 -4.02 -27.15
CA MET A 1 36.73 -3.45 -25.84
C MET A 1 35.77 -2.31 -26.11
N ILE A 2 34.76 -2.13 -25.25
CA ILE A 2 33.78 -1.02 -25.40
C ILE A 2 34.07 0.04 -24.34
N HIS A 3 34.38 1.27 -24.79
CA HIS A 3 34.48 2.43 -23.91
C HIS A 3 33.10 3.12 -23.87
N ILE A 4 32.47 3.16 -22.70
CA ILE A 4 31.16 3.80 -22.50
C ILE A 4 31.40 5.18 -21.89
N VAL A 5 30.97 6.23 -22.59
CA VAL A 5 31.25 7.63 -22.26
C VAL A 5 29.95 8.43 -22.19
N GLY A 6 29.78 9.23 -21.17
CA GLY A 6 28.72 10.23 -21.12
C GLY A 6 29.17 11.56 -21.72
N LEU A 7 28.28 12.17 -22.49
CA LEU A 7 28.50 13.47 -23.12
C LEU A 7 28.13 14.66 -22.20
N GLY A 8 27.84 14.37 -20.92
CA GLY A 8 27.40 15.39 -19.97
C GLY A 8 25.97 15.89 -20.22
N PRO A 9 25.50 16.86 -19.43
CA PRO A 9 24.13 17.38 -19.47
C PRO A 9 23.85 18.35 -20.64
N GLY A 10 24.83 18.62 -21.48
CA GLY A 10 24.72 19.54 -22.62
C GLY A 10 25.67 20.72 -22.58
N ASN A 11 26.21 21.07 -21.43
CA ASN A 11 27.27 22.07 -21.30
C ASN A 11 28.65 21.42 -21.58
N ILE A 12 29.48 22.08 -22.42
CA ILE A 12 30.82 21.61 -22.75
C ILE A 12 31.75 21.57 -21.53
N ASP A 13 31.60 22.51 -20.62
CA ASP A 13 32.37 22.60 -19.38
C ASP A 13 32.13 21.41 -18.44
N ALA A 14 30.99 20.73 -18.60
CA ALA A 14 30.65 19.50 -17.88
C ALA A 14 31.27 18.23 -18.50
N LEU A 15 31.98 18.33 -19.64
CA LEU A 15 32.74 17.21 -20.14
C LEU A 15 33.98 16.97 -19.26
N THR A 16 34.16 15.75 -18.79
CA THR A 16 35.36 15.41 -18.04
C THR A 16 36.59 15.42 -18.94
N LEU A 17 37.74 15.82 -18.39
CA LEU A 17 39.01 15.76 -19.13
C LEU A 17 39.34 14.37 -19.67
N GLY A 18 38.83 13.32 -18.98
CA GLY A 18 38.98 11.93 -19.42
C GLY A 18 38.16 11.63 -20.68
N ALA A 19 36.91 12.11 -20.71
CA ALA A 19 36.05 11.99 -21.87
C ALA A 19 36.63 12.73 -23.08
N VAL A 20 37.03 14.00 -22.91
CA VAL A 20 37.61 14.83 -23.98
C VAL A 20 38.87 14.18 -24.58
N LYS A 21 39.76 13.59 -23.80
CA LYS A 21 40.92 12.88 -24.32
C LYS A 21 40.59 11.63 -25.11
N LEU A 22 39.55 10.91 -24.68
CA LEU A 22 39.16 9.65 -25.28
C LEU A 22 38.39 9.85 -26.59
N LEU A 23 37.58 10.91 -26.69
CA LEU A 23 36.67 11.22 -27.83
C LEU A 23 37.43 11.51 -29.13
N GLY A 24 38.28 10.74 -29.61
CA GLY A 24 39.10 10.88 -30.86
C GLY A 24 40.11 9.79 -30.96
N GLU A 25 40.22 8.93 -29.96
CA GLU A 25 41.22 7.84 -29.94
C GLU A 25 40.69 6.57 -30.63
N TYR A 26 39.36 6.34 -30.63
CA TYR A 26 38.70 5.15 -31.17
C TYR A 26 37.50 5.55 -32.02
N PRO A 27 36.99 4.65 -32.88
CA PRO A 27 35.68 4.83 -33.57
C PRO A 27 34.60 5.21 -32.58
N LEU A 28 33.87 6.31 -32.86
CA LEU A 28 32.90 6.92 -31.98
C LEU A 28 31.47 6.69 -32.51
N TYR A 29 30.65 6.07 -31.69
CA TYR A 29 29.24 5.82 -31.95
C TYR A 29 28.38 6.56 -30.92
N LEU A 30 27.55 7.49 -31.38
CA LEU A 30 26.64 8.25 -30.51
C LEU A 30 25.26 7.57 -30.48
N ARG A 31 24.65 7.54 -29.32
CA ARG A 31 23.26 7.10 -29.20
C ARG A 31 22.35 7.95 -30.12
N THR A 32 22.55 9.28 -30.10
CA THR A 32 21.82 10.25 -30.90
C THR A 32 22.68 11.47 -31.20
N GLU A 33 22.42 12.11 -32.34
CA GLU A 33 23.00 13.42 -32.68
C GLU A 33 22.30 14.59 -31.98
N LYS A 34 21.10 14.37 -31.45
CA LYS A 34 20.29 15.40 -30.80
C LYS A 34 20.81 15.68 -29.37
N HIS A 35 22.02 16.24 -29.27
CA HIS A 35 22.61 16.62 -28.00
C HIS A 35 23.52 17.86 -28.18
N PRO A 36 23.46 18.86 -27.26
CA PRO A 36 24.23 20.10 -27.44
C PRO A 36 25.74 19.89 -27.61
N THR A 37 26.33 18.93 -26.89
CA THR A 37 27.77 18.60 -26.96
C THR A 37 28.21 18.12 -28.36
N VAL A 38 27.30 17.68 -29.24
CA VAL A 38 27.62 17.27 -30.61
C VAL A 38 28.17 18.42 -31.43
N ALA A 39 27.75 19.66 -31.17
CA ALA A 39 28.32 20.84 -31.83
C ALA A 39 29.82 20.96 -31.57
N TYR A 40 30.28 20.67 -30.37
CA TYR A 40 31.71 20.62 -30.02
C TYR A 40 32.45 19.53 -30.77
N LEU A 41 31.90 18.32 -30.90
CA LEU A 41 32.54 17.24 -31.70
C LEU A 41 32.73 17.65 -33.14
N LYS A 42 31.75 18.30 -33.74
CA LYS A 42 31.83 18.82 -35.13
C LYS A 42 32.85 19.91 -35.25
N GLU A 43 32.91 20.85 -34.31
CA GLU A 43 33.93 21.93 -34.27
C GLU A 43 35.37 21.38 -34.16
N LYS A 44 35.58 20.32 -33.36
CA LYS A 44 36.88 19.65 -33.21
C LYS A 44 37.22 18.69 -34.36
N GLY A 45 36.32 18.51 -35.32
CA GLY A 45 36.53 17.60 -36.42
C GLY A 45 36.55 16.11 -36.05
N ILE A 46 35.94 15.75 -34.92
CA ILE A 46 35.86 14.36 -34.45
C ILE A 46 34.77 13.65 -35.27
N ALA A 47 35.18 12.61 -36.00
CA ALA A 47 34.25 11.80 -36.77
C ALA A 47 33.43 10.87 -35.84
N PHE A 48 32.15 10.73 -36.13
CA PHE A 48 31.26 9.85 -35.38
C PHE A 48 30.15 9.29 -36.28
N GLU A 49 29.56 8.17 -35.87
CA GLU A 49 28.31 7.62 -36.38
C GLU A 49 27.21 7.72 -35.34
N THR A 50 25.94 7.71 -35.75
CA THR A 50 24.77 7.80 -34.84
C THR A 50 23.79 6.68 -35.05
N PHE A 51 22.99 6.41 -34.04
CA PHE A 51 21.90 5.43 -34.10
C PHE A 51 20.53 6.05 -34.34
N ASP A 52 20.44 7.33 -34.72
CA ASP A 52 19.17 8.03 -34.95
C ASP A 52 18.25 7.32 -35.93
N PHE A 53 18.82 6.66 -36.93
CA PHE A 53 18.07 5.89 -37.94
C PHE A 53 17.27 4.71 -37.35
N LEU A 54 17.59 4.24 -36.14
CA LEU A 54 16.81 3.23 -35.41
C LEU A 54 15.55 3.84 -34.84
N TYR A 55 15.62 5.08 -34.32
CA TYR A 55 14.45 5.82 -33.81
C TYR A 55 13.42 6.12 -34.93
N GLU A 56 13.86 6.30 -36.15
CA GLU A 56 12.98 6.54 -37.31
C GLU A 56 12.20 5.30 -37.73
N LYS A 57 12.68 4.10 -37.43
CA LYS A 57 12.15 2.82 -37.91
C LYS A 57 11.35 2.05 -36.87
N ALA A 58 11.61 2.26 -35.62
CA ALA A 58 11.00 1.49 -34.56
C ALA A 58 9.66 2.10 -34.13
N GLU A 59 8.71 1.25 -33.80
CA GLU A 59 7.42 1.64 -33.22
C GLU A 59 7.50 1.79 -31.70
N ARG A 60 8.50 1.17 -31.06
CA ARG A 60 8.70 1.18 -29.61
C ARG A 60 10.15 1.47 -29.25
N PHE A 61 10.36 2.18 -28.16
CA PHE A 61 11.72 2.52 -27.68
C PHE A 61 12.55 1.29 -27.31
N GLU A 62 11.92 0.22 -26.79
CA GLU A 62 12.60 -1.02 -26.47
C GLU A 62 13.31 -1.62 -27.69
N ASP A 63 12.66 -1.59 -28.87
CA ASP A 63 13.22 -2.12 -30.11
C ASP A 63 14.44 -1.30 -30.58
N VAL A 64 14.44 0.01 -30.31
CA VAL A 64 15.62 0.88 -30.57
C VAL A 64 16.79 0.45 -29.68
N TYR A 65 16.58 0.28 -28.40
CA TYR A 65 17.66 -0.04 -27.45
C TYR A 65 18.23 -1.44 -27.70
N GLU A 66 17.39 -2.41 -28.05
CA GLU A 66 17.83 -3.73 -28.48
C GLU A 66 18.67 -3.65 -29.77
N GLY A 67 18.22 -2.88 -30.76
CA GLY A 67 18.94 -2.67 -32.01
C GLY A 67 20.31 -1.97 -31.82
N ILE A 68 20.40 -1.02 -30.91
CA ILE A 68 21.69 -0.39 -30.53
C ILE A 68 22.62 -1.42 -29.88
N LYS A 69 22.12 -2.19 -28.93
CA LYS A 69 22.88 -3.24 -28.25
C LYS A 69 23.49 -4.22 -29.26
N GLU A 70 22.67 -4.79 -30.13
CA GLU A 70 23.14 -5.76 -31.15
C GLU A 70 24.25 -5.18 -32.04
N ARG A 71 24.11 -3.93 -32.48
CA ARG A 71 25.10 -3.28 -33.35
C ARG A 71 26.41 -2.99 -32.59
N ILE A 72 26.34 -2.46 -31.38
CA ILE A 72 27.53 -2.18 -30.58
C ILE A 72 28.31 -3.46 -30.29
N LEU A 73 27.64 -4.56 -29.92
CA LEU A 73 28.28 -5.85 -29.71
C LEU A 73 28.96 -6.38 -31.00
N ASN A 74 28.28 -6.35 -32.13
CA ASN A 74 28.84 -6.78 -33.41
C ASN A 74 30.06 -5.95 -33.85
N LEU A 75 30.07 -4.64 -33.55
CA LEU A 75 31.21 -3.77 -33.81
C LEU A 75 32.38 -4.07 -32.87
N ALA A 76 32.08 -4.32 -31.58
CA ALA A 76 33.08 -4.62 -30.56
C ALA A 76 33.82 -5.95 -30.78
N GLU A 77 33.28 -6.88 -31.57
CA GLU A 77 33.98 -8.09 -32.01
C GLU A 77 35.11 -7.78 -32.98
N LYS A 78 35.05 -6.66 -33.69
CA LYS A 78 35.97 -6.32 -34.78
C LYS A 78 37.04 -5.32 -34.35
N GLU A 79 36.66 -4.39 -33.46
CA GLU A 79 37.50 -3.28 -33.08
C GLU A 79 37.20 -2.77 -31.67
N GLU A 80 38.09 -1.99 -31.13
CA GLU A 80 37.87 -1.23 -29.90
C GLU A 80 37.13 0.07 -30.25
N LEU A 81 36.06 0.39 -29.53
CA LEU A 81 35.19 1.49 -29.87
C LEU A 81 34.69 2.28 -28.69
N ILE A 82 34.20 3.48 -28.93
CA ILE A 82 33.51 4.32 -27.97
C ILE A 82 32.01 4.33 -28.27
N TYR A 83 31.20 3.98 -27.27
CA TYR A 83 29.77 4.24 -27.28
C TYR A 83 29.48 5.42 -26.37
N ALA A 84 28.99 6.53 -26.92
CA ALA A 84 28.74 7.75 -26.18
C ALA A 84 27.24 8.07 -26.11
N VAL A 85 26.79 8.47 -24.93
CA VAL A 85 25.37 8.74 -24.63
C VAL A 85 25.19 10.12 -24.00
N PRO A 86 24.03 10.76 -24.13
CA PRO A 86 23.68 11.95 -23.38
C PRO A 86 23.80 11.73 -21.87
N GLY A 87 24.21 12.76 -21.13
CA GLY A 87 24.29 12.70 -19.66
C GLY A 87 25.35 11.71 -19.15
N HIS A 88 25.02 10.97 -18.13
CA HIS A 88 25.84 9.94 -17.52
C HIS A 88 25.39 8.54 -17.95
N PRO A 89 26.29 7.63 -18.32
CA PRO A 89 25.93 6.32 -18.87
C PRO A 89 25.04 5.43 -18.01
N LEU A 90 25.00 5.64 -16.70
CA LEU A 90 24.21 4.85 -15.76
C LEU A 90 23.03 5.61 -15.18
N VAL A 91 22.68 6.78 -15.72
CA VAL A 91 21.55 7.58 -15.24
C VAL A 91 20.51 7.73 -16.34
N ALA A 92 19.38 7.05 -16.17
CA ALA A 92 18.26 7.03 -17.12
C ALA A 92 18.67 6.61 -18.57
N GLU A 93 19.61 5.67 -18.71
CA GLU A 93 20.18 5.24 -19.99
C GLU A 93 20.02 3.72 -20.21
N LYS A 94 18.86 3.33 -20.71
CA LYS A 94 18.46 1.92 -20.89
C LYS A 94 19.39 1.17 -21.86
N SER A 95 19.83 1.81 -22.95
CA SER A 95 20.71 1.18 -23.94
C SER A 95 22.03 0.71 -23.32
N VAL A 96 22.60 1.49 -22.40
CA VAL A 96 23.82 1.13 -21.68
C VAL A 96 23.59 -0.07 -20.78
N VAL A 97 22.47 -0.11 -20.04
CA VAL A 97 22.15 -1.27 -19.18
C VAL A 97 22.12 -2.56 -19.98
N LEU A 98 21.44 -2.58 -21.12
CA LEU A 98 21.36 -3.75 -22.01
C LEU A 98 22.73 -4.17 -22.57
N ILE A 99 23.56 -3.20 -22.98
CA ILE A 99 24.93 -3.46 -23.44
C ILE A 99 25.77 -4.09 -22.32
N LEU A 100 25.69 -3.57 -21.11
CA LEU A 100 26.48 -4.09 -19.97
C LEU A 100 26.07 -5.52 -19.60
N GLU A 101 24.78 -5.81 -19.62
CA GLU A 101 24.25 -7.17 -19.39
C GLU A 101 24.80 -8.15 -20.44
N ALA A 102 24.63 -7.81 -21.71
CA ALA A 102 25.11 -8.63 -22.79
C ALA A 102 26.66 -8.80 -22.82
N CYS A 103 27.42 -7.75 -22.46
CA CYS A 103 28.87 -7.85 -22.31
C CYS A 103 29.29 -8.83 -21.21
N ARG A 104 28.57 -8.85 -20.07
CA ARG A 104 28.82 -9.80 -18.98
C ARG A 104 28.55 -11.23 -19.41
N GLU A 105 27.46 -11.46 -20.14
CA GLU A 105 27.09 -12.78 -20.65
C GLU A 105 28.06 -13.30 -21.72
N ALA A 106 28.50 -12.42 -22.64
CA ALA A 106 29.39 -12.77 -23.74
C ALA A 106 30.88 -12.69 -23.39
N GLY A 107 31.25 -12.23 -22.20
CA GLY A 107 32.64 -12.05 -21.81
C GLY A 107 33.37 -10.92 -22.57
N ILE A 108 32.62 -9.94 -23.08
CA ILE A 108 33.19 -8.76 -23.78
C ILE A 108 33.68 -7.73 -22.77
N SER A 109 34.95 -7.30 -22.91
CA SER A 109 35.52 -6.28 -22.05
C SER A 109 34.93 -4.91 -22.31
N TYR A 110 34.58 -4.19 -21.23
CA TYR A 110 34.05 -2.83 -21.30
C TYR A 110 34.67 -1.95 -20.19
N LYS A 111 34.57 -0.64 -20.38
CA LYS A 111 35.00 0.35 -19.37
C LYS A 111 34.01 1.52 -19.41
N ILE A 112 33.38 1.82 -18.25
CA ILE A 112 32.58 3.01 -18.07
C ILE A 112 33.48 4.14 -17.59
N HIS A 113 33.41 5.29 -18.27
CA HIS A 113 34.19 6.46 -17.94
C HIS A 113 33.39 7.44 -17.04
N PRO A 114 34.02 8.07 -16.05
CA PRO A 114 33.35 9.09 -15.22
C PRO A 114 32.76 10.21 -16.06
N SER A 115 31.53 10.59 -15.76
CA SER A 115 30.79 11.62 -16.52
C SER A 115 29.91 12.40 -15.56
N VAL A 116 29.59 13.65 -15.90
CA VAL A 116 28.61 14.47 -15.18
C VAL A 116 27.21 14.09 -15.68
N SER A 117 26.28 13.95 -14.77
CA SER A 117 24.87 13.66 -15.08
C SER A 117 23.99 14.90 -15.05
N PHE A 118 22.80 14.81 -15.59
CA PHE A 118 21.79 15.85 -15.39
C PHE A 118 21.38 15.98 -13.92
N VAL A 119 21.60 14.95 -13.10
CA VAL A 119 21.34 15.00 -11.65
C VAL A 119 22.27 16.01 -10.99
N ASP A 120 23.55 16.02 -11.36
CA ASP A 120 24.53 16.97 -10.81
C ASP A 120 24.10 18.40 -11.12
N THR A 121 23.69 18.69 -12.37
CA THR A 121 23.20 20.01 -12.75
C THR A 121 21.86 20.39 -12.13
N MET A 122 20.99 19.40 -11.88
CA MET A 122 19.76 19.64 -11.11
C MET A 122 20.07 20.03 -9.66
N LEU A 123 21.05 19.37 -9.02
CA LEU A 123 21.46 19.73 -7.66
C LEU A 123 22.04 21.15 -7.59
N GLU A 124 22.86 21.54 -8.58
CA GLU A 124 23.40 22.89 -8.72
C GLU A 124 22.30 23.91 -8.93
N ALA A 125 21.40 23.68 -9.90
CA ALA A 125 20.31 24.57 -10.24
C ALA A 125 19.30 24.77 -9.09
N LEU A 126 19.06 23.72 -8.30
CA LEU A 126 18.15 23.74 -7.15
C LEU A 126 18.84 24.17 -5.84
N GLU A 127 20.18 24.27 -5.81
CA GLU A 127 20.98 24.57 -4.62
C GLU A 127 20.68 23.60 -3.45
N ILE A 128 20.59 22.28 -3.75
CA ILE A 128 20.24 21.24 -2.76
C ILE A 128 21.39 20.28 -2.53
N ASP A 129 21.54 19.86 -1.27
CA ASP A 129 22.45 18.78 -0.87
C ASP A 129 21.68 17.45 -0.77
N PRO A 130 22.00 16.41 -1.56
CA PRO A 130 21.31 15.13 -1.54
C PRO A 130 21.57 14.30 -0.28
N ILE A 131 22.41 14.75 0.66
CA ILE A 131 22.79 13.99 1.87
C ILE A 131 21.57 13.71 2.77
N GLU A 132 20.57 14.59 2.76
CA GLU A 132 19.32 14.39 3.51
C GLU A 132 18.40 13.34 2.88
N GLY A 133 18.79 12.83 1.75
CA GLY A 133 18.07 11.86 0.94
C GLY A 133 17.28 12.51 -0.18
N MET A 134 17.38 11.90 -1.36
CA MET A 134 16.70 12.33 -2.57
C MET A 134 16.26 11.11 -3.37
N ARG A 135 15.13 11.23 -4.06
CA ARG A 135 14.65 10.24 -5.03
C ARG A 135 14.79 10.77 -6.44
N ILE A 136 15.02 9.86 -7.38
CA ILE A 136 14.97 10.12 -8.81
C ILE A 136 13.97 9.13 -9.39
N VAL A 137 12.95 9.64 -10.06
CA VAL A 137 11.81 8.87 -10.58
C VAL A 137 11.66 9.17 -12.07
N ASP A 138 11.29 8.14 -12.84
CA ASP A 138 10.97 8.28 -14.25
C ASP A 138 9.49 8.66 -14.40
N ALA A 139 9.20 9.75 -15.13
CA ALA A 139 7.83 10.17 -15.42
C ALA A 139 7.02 9.11 -16.20
N LEU A 140 7.67 8.22 -16.92
CA LEU A 140 7.00 7.18 -17.72
C LEU A 140 6.41 6.06 -16.83
N THR A 141 6.95 5.87 -15.64
CA THR A 141 6.51 4.84 -14.68
C THR A 141 5.97 5.45 -13.38
N ILE A 142 5.65 6.75 -13.39
CA ILE A 142 5.27 7.50 -12.18
C ILE A 142 4.05 6.90 -11.46
N GLU A 143 3.12 6.29 -12.19
CA GLU A 143 1.92 5.66 -11.61
C GLU A 143 2.23 4.36 -10.84
N GLU A 144 3.38 3.74 -11.09
CA GLU A 144 3.83 2.54 -10.41
C GLU A 144 4.64 2.87 -9.13
N GLU A 145 4.99 4.15 -8.95
CA GLU A 145 5.80 4.62 -7.85
C GLU A 145 4.93 5.06 -6.66
N THR A 146 5.32 4.64 -5.46
CA THR A 146 4.76 5.19 -4.22
C THR A 146 5.59 6.40 -3.80
N PRO A 147 5.03 7.62 -3.77
CA PRO A 147 5.78 8.80 -3.37
C PRO A 147 6.26 8.73 -1.91
N ASP A 148 7.48 9.16 -1.68
CA ASP A 148 8.01 9.45 -0.34
C ASP A 148 8.23 10.96 -0.24
N PHE A 149 7.23 11.68 0.24
CA PHE A 149 7.28 13.14 0.37
C PHE A 149 8.13 13.63 1.55
N SER A 150 8.72 12.76 2.33
CA SER A 150 9.71 13.15 3.34
C SER A 150 11.04 13.58 2.72
N LYS A 151 11.23 13.28 1.43
CA LYS A 151 12.47 13.55 0.68
C LYS A 151 12.17 14.29 -0.61
N GLY A 152 13.11 15.11 -1.04
CA GLY A 152 13.04 15.73 -2.36
C GLY A 152 13.02 14.69 -3.47
N THR A 153 12.19 14.89 -4.47
CA THR A 153 12.05 13.95 -5.59
C THR A 153 12.27 14.67 -6.92
N ILE A 154 13.29 14.25 -7.69
CA ILE A 154 13.49 14.66 -9.08
C ILE A 154 12.69 13.70 -9.97
N ILE A 155 11.76 14.21 -10.76
CA ILE A 155 11.03 13.49 -11.77
C ILE A 155 11.63 13.84 -13.12
N THR A 156 12.19 12.84 -13.80
CA THR A 156 12.87 12.98 -15.07
C THR A 156 11.97 12.62 -16.24
N GLN A 157 12.43 12.90 -17.47
CA GLN A 157 11.73 12.52 -18.71
C GLN A 157 10.33 13.15 -18.87
N VAL A 158 10.15 14.37 -18.40
CA VAL A 158 8.90 15.12 -18.57
C VAL A 158 8.89 15.84 -19.91
N PHE A 159 9.06 15.11 -21.01
CA PHE A 159 9.39 15.65 -22.34
C PHE A 159 8.20 16.18 -23.16
N SER A 160 6.99 16.14 -22.64
CA SER A 160 5.81 16.65 -23.33
C SER A 160 4.72 17.09 -22.37
N PRO A 161 3.80 17.99 -22.80
CA PRO A 161 2.65 18.38 -21.99
C PRO A 161 1.76 17.19 -21.57
N TYR A 162 1.70 16.13 -22.39
CA TYR A 162 0.97 14.90 -22.05
C TYR A 162 1.60 14.18 -20.86
N ILE A 163 2.93 14.01 -20.87
CA ILE A 163 3.65 13.38 -19.73
C ILE A 163 3.59 14.26 -18.49
N ALA A 164 3.71 15.60 -18.65
CA ALA A 164 3.51 16.54 -17.56
C ALA A 164 2.11 16.41 -16.92
N GLY A 165 1.08 16.18 -17.73
CA GLY A 165 -0.28 15.90 -17.27
C GLY A 165 -0.40 14.57 -16.48
N ARG A 166 0.27 13.50 -16.94
CA ARG A 166 0.34 12.24 -16.20
C ARG A 166 1.02 12.41 -14.84
N VAL A 167 2.16 13.10 -14.82
CA VAL A 167 2.87 13.42 -13.56
C VAL A 167 1.99 14.19 -12.61
N LYS A 168 1.29 15.25 -13.10
CA LYS A 168 0.35 16.02 -12.30
C LYS A 168 -0.75 15.15 -11.68
N ILE A 169 -1.38 14.28 -12.47
CA ILE A 169 -2.45 13.39 -11.99
C ILE A 169 -1.91 12.40 -10.96
N ALA A 170 -0.75 11.80 -11.20
CA ALA A 170 -0.14 10.85 -10.26
C ALA A 170 0.21 11.52 -8.93
N LEU A 171 0.81 12.71 -8.96
CA LEU A 171 1.14 13.47 -7.75
C LEU A 171 -0.12 13.98 -7.02
N GLY A 172 -1.16 14.39 -7.76
CA GLY A 172 -2.41 14.93 -7.20
C GLY A 172 -3.20 13.91 -6.37
N GLN A 173 -2.89 12.60 -6.48
CA GLN A 173 -3.43 11.57 -5.58
C GLN A 173 -2.87 11.68 -4.14
N TYR A 174 -1.74 12.37 -3.97
CA TYR A 174 -0.98 12.38 -2.71
C TYR A 174 -0.70 13.79 -2.19
N MET A 175 -0.87 14.82 -3.02
CA MET A 175 -0.60 16.22 -2.64
C MET A 175 -1.66 17.15 -3.26
N ASP A 176 -1.87 18.31 -2.62
CA ASP A 176 -2.86 19.27 -3.08
C ASP A 176 -2.40 19.98 -4.36
N ASP A 177 -3.33 20.35 -5.21
CA ASP A 177 -3.07 21.04 -6.48
C ASP A 177 -2.30 22.37 -6.31
N GLU A 178 -2.45 23.02 -5.16
CA GLU A 178 -1.75 24.28 -4.80
C GLU A 178 -0.33 24.04 -4.26
N ASN A 179 0.10 22.80 -4.01
CA ASN A 179 1.45 22.55 -3.55
C ASN A 179 2.48 22.98 -4.59
N GLU A 180 3.49 23.69 -4.12
CA GLU A 180 4.55 24.21 -4.96
C GLU A 180 5.51 23.10 -5.39
N ILE A 181 5.77 23.02 -6.67
CA ILE A 181 6.79 22.21 -7.31
C ILE A 181 7.76 23.12 -8.08
N ILE A 182 8.93 22.61 -8.43
CA ILE A 182 9.90 23.37 -9.23
C ILE A 182 10.00 22.72 -10.61
N TYR A 183 9.56 23.46 -11.62
CA TYR A 183 9.77 23.13 -13.01
C TYR A 183 11.19 23.53 -13.41
N VAL A 184 11.95 22.59 -13.97
CA VAL A 184 13.33 22.81 -14.38
C VAL A 184 13.49 22.37 -15.82
N ARG A 185 14.00 23.24 -16.66
CA ARG A 185 14.32 22.96 -18.05
C ARG A 185 15.78 23.28 -18.33
N ALA A 186 16.44 22.41 -19.06
CA ALA A 186 17.82 22.58 -19.54
C ALA A 186 18.83 22.94 -18.43
N ALA A 187 18.70 22.28 -17.25
CA ALA A 187 19.59 22.51 -16.11
C ALA A 187 21.08 22.43 -16.48
N GLY A 188 21.86 23.39 -16.03
CA GLY A 188 23.31 23.50 -16.29
C GLY A 188 23.69 23.95 -17.68
N THR A 189 22.76 24.49 -18.47
CA THR A 189 23.03 25.10 -19.78
C THR A 189 22.70 26.60 -19.79
N ASP A 190 23.12 27.31 -20.84
CA ASP A 190 22.78 28.75 -21.01
C ASP A 190 21.27 29.00 -21.17
N GLU A 191 20.50 27.94 -21.43
CA GLU A 191 19.04 28.01 -21.59
C GLU A 191 18.31 27.52 -20.33
N GLU A 192 18.98 27.44 -19.20
CA GLU A 192 18.41 26.99 -17.94
C GLU A 192 17.20 27.85 -17.52
N VAL A 193 16.12 27.16 -17.16
CA VAL A 193 14.91 27.77 -16.63
C VAL A 193 14.48 27.05 -15.37
N LEU A 194 14.33 27.82 -14.28
CA LEU A 194 13.69 27.36 -13.04
C LEU A 194 12.43 28.19 -12.79
N ARG A 195 11.33 27.49 -12.50
CA ARG A 195 10.06 28.13 -12.10
C ARG A 195 9.46 27.37 -10.93
N ARG A 196 9.13 28.12 -9.87
CA ARG A 196 8.28 27.61 -8.80
C ARG A 196 6.83 27.79 -9.25
N ILE A 197 6.10 26.69 -9.35
CA ILE A 197 4.72 26.68 -9.84
C ILE A 197 3.88 25.79 -8.94
N PRO A 198 2.57 26.04 -8.79
CA PRO A 198 1.67 25.08 -8.17
C PRO A 198 1.49 23.87 -9.08
N LEU A 199 1.22 22.71 -8.49
CA LEU A 199 1.10 21.44 -9.21
C LEU A 199 0.12 21.52 -10.39
N TYR A 200 -1.02 22.23 -10.22
CA TYR A 200 -2.04 22.33 -11.27
C TYR A 200 -1.55 23.06 -12.54
N GLU A 201 -0.44 23.81 -12.48
CA GLU A 201 0.13 24.51 -13.64
C GLU A 201 1.15 23.68 -14.43
N LEU A 202 1.50 22.48 -13.98
CA LEU A 202 2.58 21.69 -14.59
C LEU A 202 2.34 21.40 -16.07
N ASP A 203 1.16 20.94 -16.44
CA ASP A 203 0.78 20.59 -17.81
C ASP A 203 0.46 21.83 -18.70
N ARG A 204 0.46 23.03 -18.11
CA ARG A 204 0.23 24.29 -18.81
C ARG A 204 1.51 24.99 -19.25
N GLN A 205 2.67 24.44 -18.88
CA GLN A 205 3.95 24.99 -19.31
C GLN A 205 4.11 24.80 -20.84
N LYS A 206 4.54 25.88 -21.54
CA LYS A 206 4.57 25.90 -23.02
C LYS A 206 5.90 25.43 -23.61
N ASP A 207 6.94 25.39 -22.80
CA ASP A 207 8.32 25.11 -23.15
C ASP A 207 8.79 23.72 -22.65
N VAL A 208 7.85 22.82 -22.45
CA VAL A 208 8.16 21.41 -22.08
C VAL A 208 8.82 20.72 -23.27
N ASP A 209 10.01 20.16 -23.05
CA ASP A 209 10.80 19.41 -24.05
C ASP A 209 11.65 18.30 -23.38
N ASP A 210 12.49 17.65 -24.18
CA ASP A 210 13.36 16.54 -23.78
C ASP A 210 14.37 16.90 -22.64
N LEU A 211 14.55 18.18 -22.34
CA LEU A 211 15.42 18.67 -21.27
C LEU A 211 14.63 19.06 -19.99
N THR A 212 13.36 18.73 -19.93
CA THR A 212 12.48 19.09 -18.83
C THR A 212 12.50 18.02 -17.72
N SER A 213 12.63 18.47 -16.48
CA SER A 213 12.47 17.71 -15.25
C SER A 213 11.63 18.50 -14.25
N VAL A 214 11.08 17.82 -13.26
CA VAL A 214 10.32 18.43 -12.16
C VAL A 214 10.97 18.06 -10.83
N TYR A 215 11.10 18.99 -9.94
CA TYR A 215 11.48 18.71 -8.56
C TYR A 215 10.31 18.96 -7.63
N VAL A 216 9.99 17.95 -6.83
CA VAL A 216 9.02 18.02 -5.75
C VAL A 216 9.78 18.17 -4.45
N PRO A 217 9.72 19.33 -3.77
CA PRO A 217 10.37 19.53 -2.49
C PRO A 217 9.79 18.62 -1.40
N PRO A 218 10.55 18.34 -0.32
CA PRO A 218 9.97 17.64 0.84
C PRO A 218 8.75 18.40 1.38
N LEU A 219 7.62 17.72 1.53
CA LEU A 219 6.39 18.32 2.02
C LEU A 219 6.38 18.27 3.56
N LYS A 220 6.49 19.44 4.19
CA LYS A 220 6.39 19.56 5.65
C LYS A 220 4.95 19.30 6.10
N GLY A 221 4.80 18.58 7.20
CA GLY A 221 3.48 18.31 7.81
C GLY A 221 2.67 17.20 7.14
N ARG A 222 3.21 16.51 6.15
CA ARG A 222 2.62 15.27 5.65
C ARG A 222 3.21 14.08 6.38
N TYR A 223 2.31 13.18 6.75
CA TYR A 223 2.65 11.97 7.47
C TYR A 223 2.47 10.78 6.55
N ASP A 224 3.52 9.99 6.39
CA ASP A 224 3.49 8.66 5.78
C ASP A 224 3.63 7.58 6.85
N PHE A 225 3.57 6.33 6.44
CA PHE A 225 3.70 5.20 7.35
C PHE A 225 5.00 5.26 8.18
N TYR A 226 6.13 5.63 7.56
CA TYR A 226 7.42 5.68 8.26
C TYR A 226 7.54 6.86 9.21
N SER A 227 6.97 8.00 8.85
CA SER A 227 6.90 9.16 9.75
C SER A 227 5.99 8.88 10.94
N PHE A 228 4.86 8.21 10.74
CA PHE A 228 3.99 7.79 11.82
C PHE A 228 4.66 6.75 12.74
N MET A 229 5.34 5.77 12.16
CA MET A 229 6.15 4.82 12.92
C MET A 229 7.17 5.54 13.82
N ARG A 230 7.90 6.54 13.29
CA ARG A 230 8.86 7.33 14.08
C ARG A 230 8.18 8.16 15.19
N ILE A 231 6.99 8.67 14.95
CA ILE A 231 6.20 9.34 16.00
C ILE A 231 5.93 8.37 17.15
N VAL A 232 5.44 7.17 16.86
CA VAL A 232 5.16 6.15 17.89
C VAL A 232 6.43 5.70 18.62
N GLU A 233 7.53 5.52 17.91
CA GLU A 233 8.83 5.24 18.53
C GLU A 233 9.28 6.38 19.45
N SER A 234 9.05 7.64 19.05
CA SER A 234 9.37 8.81 19.88
C SER A 234 8.49 8.91 21.13
N LEU A 235 7.21 8.52 21.06
CA LEU A 235 6.34 8.45 22.23
C LEU A 235 6.87 7.46 23.29
N ARG A 236 7.54 6.41 22.87
CA ARG A 236 8.13 5.40 23.75
C ARG A 236 9.63 5.59 24.03
N ASP A 237 10.23 6.68 23.57
CA ASP A 237 11.64 6.97 23.85
C ASP A 237 11.93 6.96 25.35
N ARG A 238 13.03 6.31 25.76
CA ARG A 238 13.36 6.06 27.17
C ARG A 238 13.61 7.34 27.96
N GLU A 239 14.14 8.36 27.35
CA GLU A 239 14.53 9.60 28.02
C GLU A 239 13.45 10.69 27.85
N ASN A 240 12.97 10.88 26.63
CA ASN A 240 12.14 12.02 26.24
C ASN A 240 10.69 11.63 25.87
N GLY A 241 10.35 10.35 25.89
CA GLY A 241 9.03 9.86 25.49
C GLY A 241 7.94 10.13 26.53
N CYS A 242 6.70 9.93 26.14
CA CYS A 242 5.54 10.07 26.99
C CYS A 242 5.56 9.04 28.13
N PRO A 243 5.43 9.44 29.39
CA PRO A 243 5.45 8.52 30.54
C PRO A 243 4.39 7.42 30.45
N TRP A 244 3.19 7.76 29.96
CA TRP A 244 2.09 6.80 29.84
C TRP A 244 2.39 5.74 28.75
N ASP A 245 2.86 6.17 27.56
CA ASP A 245 3.18 5.25 26.47
C ASP A 245 4.33 4.31 26.84
N ARG A 246 5.33 4.79 27.56
CA ARG A 246 6.48 3.97 28.02
C ARG A 246 6.09 2.84 28.96
N GLU A 247 5.03 3.03 29.77
CA GLU A 247 4.55 2.03 30.71
C GLU A 247 3.67 0.95 30.05
N GLN A 248 3.23 1.16 28.80
CA GLN A 248 2.37 0.20 28.13
C GLN A 248 3.10 -1.11 27.80
N THR A 249 2.37 -2.21 27.91
CA THR A 249 2.80 -3.58 27.56
C THR A 249 1.80 -4.17 26.55
N HIS A 250 2.16 -5.32 25.96
CA HIS A 250 1.23 -6.06 25.12
C HIS A 250 -0.10 -6.38 25.84
N GLU A 251 -0.05 -6.66 27.14
CA GLU A 251 -1.21 -6.98 27.94
C GLU A 251 -2.09 -5.76 28.21
N SER A 252 -1.48 -4.61 28.56
CA SER A 252 -2.24 -3.39 28.85
C SER A 252 -2.95 -2.82 27.63
N LEU A 253 -2.33 -2.97 26.43
CA LEU A 253 -2.88 -2.48 25.17
C LEU A 253 -3.98 -3.36 24.58
N ARG A 254 -4.17 -4.59 25.07
CA ARG A 254 -5.18 -5.53 24.53
C ARG A 254 -6.59 -4.94 24.46
N ARG A 255 -6.98 -4.19 25.50
CA ARG A 255 -8.31 -3.60 25.56
C ARG A 255 -8.50 -2.52 24.50
N TYR A 256 -7.50 -1.69 24.27
CA TYR A 256 -7.57 -0.62 23.27
C TYR A 256 -7.67 -1.18 21.85
N LEU A 257 -6.88 -2.20 21.50
CA LEU A 257 -7.00 -2.85 20.20
C LEU A 257 -8.43 -3.40 19.91
N ILE A 258 -9.14 -3.84 20.98
CA ILE A 258 -10.54 -4.28 20.86
C ILE A 258 -11.46 -3.08 20.70
N GLU A 259 -11.27 -2.03 21.51
CA GLU A 259 -12.04 -0.78 21.52
C GLU A 259 -12.01 -0.13 20.14
N GLU A 260 -10.84 0.23 19.63
CA GLU A 260 -10.67 0.83 18.30
C GLU A 260 -11.25 -0.06 17.17
N SER A 261 -11.14 -1.40 17.33
CA SER A 261 -11.74 -2.30 16.33
C SER A 261 -13.27 -2.24 16.35
N TYR A 262 -13.91 -2.05 17.48
CA TYR A 262 -15.37 -1.89 17.58
C TYR A 262 -15.82 -0.52 17.11
N GLU A 263 -15.08 0.55 17.40
CA GLU A 263 -15.37 1.91 16.93
C GLU A 263 -15.27 1.99 15.42
N ALA A 264 -14.26 1.34 14.80
CA ALA A 264 -14.18 1.18 13.35
C ALA A 264 -15.39 0.43 12.76
N LEU A 265 -15.90 -0.62 13.45
CA LEU A 265 -17.11 -1.34 13.00
C LEU A 265 -18.37 -0.47 13.11
N GLU A 266 -18.49 0.33 14.16
CA GLU A 266 -19.59 1.28 14.34
C GLU A 266 -19.60 2.31 13.20
N ALA A 267 -18.44 2.89 12.87
CA ALA A 267 -18.30 3.83 11.75
C ALA A 267 -18.70 3.20 10.40
N VAL A 268 -18.41 1.91 10.17
CA VAL A 268 -18.86 1.16 8.98
C VAL A 268 -20.40 1.05 8.96
N ASP A 269 -21.01 0.68 10.08
CA ASP A 269 -22.47 0.51 10.17
C ASP A 269 -23.21 1.85 9.98
N LEU A 270 -22.64 2.95 10.49
CA LEU A 270 -23.17 4.31 10.31
C LEU A 270 -22.87 4.90 8.93
N LYS A 271 -21.98 4.28 8.14
CA LYS A 271 -21.46 4.79 6.86
C LYS A 271 -20.76 6.16 7.00
N ASP A 272 -20.17 6.39 8.17
CA ASP A 272 -19.38 7.58 8.46
C ASP A 272 -17.92 7.29 8.06
N TYR A 273 -17.53 7.72 6.87
CA TYR A 273 -16.21 7.44 6.32
C TYR A 273 -15.10 8.31 6.94
N ASP A 274 -15.45 9.47 7.49
CA ASP A 274 -14.49 10.31 8.20
C ASP A 274 -14.15 9.67 9.55
N ALA A 275 -15.14 9.27 10.33
CA ALA A 275 -14.95 8.48 11.55
C ALA A 275 -14.21 7.16 11.26
N LEU A 276 -14.58 6.44 10.19
CA LEU A 276 -13.90 5.21 9.82
C LEU A 276 -12.41 5.43 9.54
N ALA A 277 -12.04 6.54 8.92
CA ALA A 277 -10.63 6.86 8.67
C ALA A 277 -9.88 7.17 9.97
N GLU A 278 -10.52 7.82 10.95
CA GLU A 278 -10.00 8.10 12.29
C GLU A 278 -9.74 6.77 13.03
N GLU A 279 -10.75 5.93 13.17
CA GLU A 279 -10.66 4.67 13.92
C GLU A 279 -9.69 3.65 13.29
N LEU A 280 -9.60 3.60 11.95
CA LEU A 280 -8.57 2.80 11.29
C LEU A 280 -7.15 3.34 11.58
N GLY A 281 -7.01 4.65 11.76
CA GLY A 281 -5.78 5.29 12.23
C GLY A 281 -5.40 4.81 13.65
N ASP A 282 -6.37 4.71 14.55
CA ASP A 282 -6.16 4.26 15.93
C ASP A 282 -5.88 2.74 16.00
N VAL A 283 -6.52 1.93 15.17
CA VAL A 283 -6.12 0.51 14.98
C VAL A 283 -4.66 0.42 14.50
N LEU A 284 -4.25 1.27 13.55
CA LEU A 284 -2.86 1.31 13.07
C LEU A 284 -1.90 1.76 14.18
N LEU A 285 -2.29 2.71 15.03
CA LEU A 285 -1.53 3.12 16.23
C LEU A 285 -1.29 1.92 17.15
N GLN A 286 -2.32 1.11 17.44
CA GLN A 286 -2.16 -0.10 18.26
C GLN A 286 -1.16 -1.08 17.64
N ILE A 287 -1.21 -1.28 16.31
CA ILE A 287 -0.25 -2.15 15.60
C ILE A 287 1.18 -1.63 15.76
N LEU A 288 1.39 -0.32 15.62
CA LEU A 288 2.72 0.29 15.76
C LEU A 288 3.22 0.28 17.20
N LEU A 289 2.35 0.51 18.22
CA LEU A 289 2.70 0.39 19.63
C LEU A 289 3.15 -1.03 19.95
N HIS A 290 2.38 -2.03 19.57
CA HIS A 290 2.76 -3.43 19.74
C HIS A 290 4.08 -3.78 19.03
N SER A 291 4.30 -3.23 17.83
CA SER A 291 5.53 -3.48 17.06
C SER A 291 6.75 -2.80 17.71
N THR A 292 6.55 -1.61 18.32
CA THR A 292 7.62 -0.90 19.03
C THR A 292 7.99 -1.62 20.32
N ILE A 293 7.00 -2.13 21.07
CA ILE A 293 7.23 -2.97 22.26
C ILE A 293 8.00 -4.24 21.89
N GLY A 294 7.58 -4.95 20.81
CA GLY A 294 8.29 -6.12 20.31
C GLY A 294 9.73 -5.83 19.90
N LYS A 295 9.98 -4.67 19.27
CA LYS A 295 11.32 -4.18 18.92
C LYS A 295 12.18 -3.93 20.17
N GLU A 296 11.62 -3.31 21.21
CA GLU A 296 12.28 -3.07 22.49
C GLU A 296 12.65 -4.37 23.21
N GLY A 297 11.79 -5.39 23.12
CA GLY A 297 12.02 -6.74 23.64
C GLY A 297 12.95 -7.60 22.78
N GLY A 298 13.24 -7.17 21.56
CA GLY A 298 14.01 -7.97 20.59
C GLY A 298 13.26 -9.16 20.01
N GLU A 299 11.94 -9.14 20.03
CA GLU A 299 11.06 -10.25 19.63
C GLU A 299 10.66 -10.15 18.16
N PHE A 300 10.14 -9.01 17.73
CA PHE A 300 9.77 -8.69 16.36
C PHE A 300 9.70 -7.18 16.12
N THR A 301 9.63 -6.78 14.86
CA THR A 301 9.51 -5.38 14.42
C THR A 301 8.27 -5.21 13.54
N VAL A 302 7.89 -3.97 13.23
CA VAL A 302 6.85 -3.70 12.25
C VAL A 302 7.18 -4.28 10.86
N HIS A 303 8.47 -4.34 10.51
CA HIS A 303 8.91 -4.97 9.25
C HIS A 303 8.59 -6.46 9.22
N ASP A 304 8.69 -7.16 10.36
CA ASP A 304 8.31 -8.56 10.46
C ASP A 304 6.80 -8.75 10.32
N VAL A 305 6.01 -7.85 10.92
CA VAL A 305 4.54 -7.84 10.76
C VAL A 305 4.16 -7.68 9.29
N ILE A 306 4.74 -6.69 8.60
CA ILE A 306 4.50 -6.44 7.18
C ILE A 306 4.98 -7.62 6.33
N ARG A 307 6.20 -8.11 6.54
CA ARG A 307 6.77 -9.24 5.81
C ARG A 307 5.88 -10.47 5.91
N ILE A 308 5.49 -10.86 7.13
CA ILE A 308 4.68 -12.05 7.37
C ILE A 308 3.31 -11.95 6.67
N VAL A 309 2.64 -10.80 6.74
CA VAL A 309 1.34 -10.65 6.07
C VAL A 309 1.50 -10.58 4.55
N SER A 310 2.54 -9.93 4.03
CA SER A 310 2.83 -9.83 2.60
C SER A 310 3.13 -11.20 1.98
N GLU A 311 4.05 -11.97 2.59
CA GLU A 311 4.36 -13.33 2.16
C GLU A 311 3.11 -14.22 2.14
N LYS A 312 2.27 -14.10 3.17
CA LYS A 312 0.98 -14.80 3.26
C LYS A 312 0.02 -14.41 2.13
N MET A 313 -0.09 -13.10 1.82
CA MET A 313 -0.97 -12.62 0.75
C MET A 313 -0.48 -13.09 -0.62
N VAL A 314 0.80 -12.96 -0.91
CA VAL A 314 1.41 -13.44 -2.17
C VAL A 314 1.20 -14.97 -2.32
N TYR A 315 1.49 -15.74 -1.27
CA TYR A 315 1.35 -17.19 -1.29
C TYR A 315 -0.10 -17.65 -1.54
N ARG A 316 -1.08 -16.95 -0.94
CA ARG A 316 -2.49 -17.34 -1.03
C ARG A 316 -3.21 -16.82 -2.28
N HIS A 317 -2.55 -15.95 -3.08
CA HIS A 317 -3.12 -15.38 -4.29
C HIS A 317 -2.24 -15.64 -5.53
N PRO A 318 -1.88 -16.93 -5.83
CA PRO A 318 -1.00 -17.24 -6.96
C PRO A 318 -1.62 -16.84 -8.31
N HIS A 319 -2.95 -16.80 -8.42
CA HIS A 319 -3.65 -16.31 -9.60
C HIS A 319 -3.38 -14.83 -9.92
N VAL A 320 -3.06 -14.02 -8.91
CA VAL A 320 -2.69 -12.60 -9.10
C VAL A 320 -1.20 -12.46 -9.38
N PHE A 321 -0.35 -13.05 -8.53
CA PHE A 321 1.09 -12.81 -8.54
C PHE A 321 1.85 -13.69 -9.55
N ASN A 322 1.37 -14.92 -9.84
CA ASN A 322 2.00 -15.83 -10.78
C ASN A 322 1.28 -15.89 -12.14
N LYS A 323 0.14 -15.18 -12.31
CA LYS A 323 -0.69 -15.15 -13.53
C LYS A 323 -1.09 -16.55 -14.02
N GLU A 324 -1.36 -17.47 -13.10
CA GLU A 324 -1.57 -18.89 -13.46
C GLU A 324 -2.92 -19.18 -14.12
N LYS A 325 -4.00 -18.46 -13.81
CA LYS A 325 -5.35 -18.58 -14.43
C LYS A 325 -6.27 -17.45 -14.00
N ASP A 326 -7.21 -17.08 -14.86
CA ASP A 326 -8.39 -16.33 -14.46
C ASP A 326 -9.34 -17.24 -13.68
N LEU A 327 -9.59 -16.93 -12.39
CA LEU A 327 -10.47 -17.67 -11.51
C LEU A 327 -11.72 -16.85 -11.19
N THR A 328 -12.84 -17.53 -11.00
CA THR A 328 -14.04 -16.92 -10.41
C THR A 328 -13.86 -16.70 -8.91
N ALA A 329 -14.68 -15.83 -8.31
CA ALA A 329 -14.62 -15.55 -6.87
C ALA A 329 -14.75 -16.83 -6.01
N ASP A 330 -15.63 -17.75 -6.40
CA ASP A 330 -15.83 -19.02 -5.69
C ASP A 330 -14.60 -19.94 -5.79
N GLU A 331 -13.97 -20.03 -6.96
CA GLU A 331 -12.74 -20.80 -7.17
C GLU A 331 -11.57 -20.22 -6.35
N VAL A 332 -11.48 -18.89 -6.27
CA VAL A 332 -10.49 -18.21 -5.41
C VAL A 332 -10.70 -18.58 -3.94
N LEU A 333 -11.92 -18.60 -3.44
CA LEU A 333 -12.23 -18.98 -2.06
C LEU A 333 -11.82 -20.42 -1.77
N VAL A 334 -12.08 -21.35 -2.68
CA VAL A 334 -11.69 -22.78 -2.55
C VAL A 334 -10.16 -22.90 -2.51
N GLN A 335 -9.47 -22.29 -3.48
CA GLN A 335 -8.00 -22.29 -3.54
C GLN A 335 -7.37 -21.69 -2.27
N TRP A 336 -7.89 -20.56 -1.80
CA TRP A 336 -7.39 -19.87 -0.60
C TRP A 336 -7.51 -20.77 0.65
N GLU A 337 -8.63 -21.48 0.80
CA GLU A 337 -8.84 -22.42 1.91
C GLU A 337 -7.87 -23.59 1.87
N GLU A 338 -7.62 -24.16 0.70
CA GLU A 338 -6.65 -25.25 0.52
C GLU A 338 -5.22 -24.82 0.87
N LEU A 339 -4.80 -23.65 0.38
CA LEU A 339 -3.48 -23.09 0.66
C LEU A 339 -3.32 -22.80 2.15
N LYS A 340 -4.37 -22.27 2.80
CA LYS A 340 -4.40 -22.00 4.23
C LYS A 340 -4.31 -23.28 5.08
N LYS A 341 -4.96 -24.38 4.67
CA LYS A 341 -4.83 -25.69 5.33
C LYS A 341 -3.39 -26.23 5.24
N LYS A 342 -2.78 -26.13 4.05
CA LYS A 342 -1.39 -26.55 3.83
C LYS A 342 -0.40 -25.75 4.67
N GLU A 343 -0.55 -24.42 4.72
CA GLU A 343 0.28 -23.51 5.52
C GLU A 343 0.22 -23.88 7.02
N LYS A 344 -0.99 -24.15 7.52
CA LYS A 344 -1.21 -24.47 8.94
C LYS A 344 -0.98 -25.93 9.32
N LYS A 345 -0.72 -26.79 8.35
CA LYS A 345 -0.61 -28.26 8.54
C LYS A 345 -1.82 -28.83 9.28
N GLU A 346 -3.03 -28.35 8.95
CA GLU A 346 -4.27 -28.83 9.52
C GLU A 346 -4.62 -30.19 8.87
N GLU A 347 -4.40 -31.31 9.57
CA GLU A 347 -4.66 -32.68 9.07
C GLU A 347 -6.02 -33.20 9.53
N SER A 348 -6.57 -32.71 10.63
CA SER A 348 -7.81 -33.16 11.23
C SER A 348 -8.76 -32.01 11.58
N LEU A 349 -10.05 -32.34 11.83
CA LEU A 349 -11.02 -31.39 12.37
C LEU A 349 -10.56 -30.84 13.73
N SER A 350 -10.03 -31.68 14.61
CA SER A 350 -9.56 -31.25 15.92
C SER A 350 -8.41 -30.27 15.82
N ASP A 351 -7.46 -30.44 14.88
CA ASP A 351 -6.39 -29.47 14.64
C ASP A 351 -6.96 -28.13 14.19
N SER A 352 -7.92 -28.21 13.26
CA SER A 352 -8.61 -27.03 12.77
C SER A 352 -9.34 -26.28 13.89
N LEU A 353 -10.07 -26.99 14.77
CA LEU A 353 -10.80 -26.40 15.90
C LEU A 353 -9.86 -25.84 16.98
N ASN A 354 -8.77 -26.51 17.30
CA ASN A 354 -7.75 -26.04 18.25
C ASN A 354 -7.09 -24.72 17.81
N GLY A 355 -7.06 -24.45 16.51
CA GLY A 355 -6.55 -23.18 15.97
C GLY A 355 -7.51 -21.98 16.16
N ILE A 356 -8.69 -22.15 16.76
CA ILE A 356 -9.64 -21.08 17.03
C ILE A 356 -9.31 -20.44 18.39
N SER A 357 -9.00 -19.14 18.37
CA SER A 357 -8.71 -18.39 19.60
C SER A 357 -9.90 -18.45 20.57
N LYS A 358 -9.61 -18.65 21.85
CA LYS A 358 -10.62 -18.57 22.93
C LYS A 358 -11.03 -17.13 23.27
N TYR A 359 -10.35 -16.15 22.73
CA TYR A 359 -10.60 -14.72 22.96
C TYR A 359 -11.56 -14.10 21.94
N TYR A 360 -12.06 -14.87 20.98
CA TYR A 360 -13.15 -14.40 20.16
C TYR A 360 -14.40 -14.10 21.01
N PRO A 361 -15.23 -13.10 20.64
CA PRO A 361 -16.59 -12.98 21.16
C PRO A 361 -17.32 -14.31 21.05
N SER A 362 -18.12 -14.63 22.05
CA SER A 362 -18.63 -16.01 22.21
C SER A 362 -19.47 -16.49 21.03
N LEU A 363 -20.33 -15.62 20.48
CA LEU A 363 -21.17 -15.99 19.33
C LEU A 363 -20.33 -16.15 18.06
N SER A 364 -19.39 -15.23 17.80
CA SER A 364 -18.45 -15.33 16.68
C SER A 364 -17.57 -16.58 16.78
N ARG A 365 -17.15 -16.96 18.00
CA ARG A 365 -16.40 -18.20 18.26
C ARG A 365 -17.22 -19.43 17.94
N ALA A 366 -18.47 -19.50 18.42
CA ALA A 366 -19.39 -20.61 18.16
C ALA A 366 -19.65 -20.76 16.65
N GLU A 367 -19.92 -19.67 15.96
CA GLU A 367 -20.12 -19.68 14.51
C GLU A 367 -18.89 -20.21 13.77
N LYS A 368 -17.70 -19.78 14.16
CA LYS A 368 -16.44 -20.22 13.54
C LYS A 368 -16.15 -21.71 13.77
N ILE A 369 -16.50 -22.22 14.96
CA ILE A 369 -16.44 -23.66 15.27
C ILE A 369 -17.37 -24.44 14.33
N GLN A 370 -18.62 -24.02 14.21
CA GLN A 370 -19.64 -24.67 13.37
C GLN A 370 -19.29 -24.60 11.87
N LYS A 371 -18.83 -23.43 11.37
CA LYS A 371 -18.35 -23.29 9.99
C LYS A 371 -17.19 -24.25 9.68
N LYS A 372 -16.27 -24.48 10.64
CA LYS A 372 -15.19 -25.44 10.47
C LYS A 372 -15.69 -26.89 10.51
N ALA A 373 -16.59 -27.24 11.43
CA ALA A 373 -17.19 -28.57 11.50
C ALA A 373 -17.92 -28.94 10.20
N ARG A 374 -18.68 -28.00 9.63
CA ARG A 374 -19.34 -28.16 8.32
C ARG A 374 -18.36 -28.56 7.22
N LYS A 375 -17.21 -27.93 7.13
CA LYS A 375 -16.18 -28.23 6.11
C LYS A 375 -15.62 -29.65 6.17
N TYR A 376 -15.78 -30.31 7.31
CA TYR A 376 -15.40 -31.69 7.53
C TYR A 376 -16.60 -32.67 7.45
N GLY A 377 -17.76 -32.15 6.97
CA GLY A 377 -18.96 -32.99 6.78
C GLY A 377 -19.81 -33.16 8.04
N PHE A 378 -19.52 -32.43 9.13
CA PHE A 378 -20.33 -32.44 10.34
C PHE A 378 -21.28 -31.23 10.34
N ASP A 379 -22.42 -31.42 9.69
CA ASP A 379 -23.47 -30.40 9.57
C ASP A 379 -24.86 -31.05 9.35
N TRP A 380 -25.91 -30.28 9.59
CA TRP A 380 -27.29 -30.67 9.24
C TRP A 380 -27.54 -30.44 7.75
N ASP A 381 -28.34 -31.33 7.12
CA ASP A 381 -28.70 -31.18 5.71
C ASP A 381 -29.75 -30.10 5.48
N GLU A 382 -30.65 -29.89 6.46
CA GLU A 382 -31.77 -28.95 6.35
C GLU A 382 -31.94 -28.09 7.61
N ILE A 383 -32.33 -26.85 7.41
CA ILE A 383 -32.63 -25.89 8.48
C ILE A 383 -33.72 -26.37 9.45
N SER A 384 -34.63 -27.24 8.99
CA SER A 384 -35.68 -27.84 9.82
C SER A 384 -35.15 -28.63 11.00
N TYR A 385 -33.97 -29.27 10.87
CA TYR A 385 -33.31 -29.97 11.97
C TYR A 385 -32.72 -29.00 12.98
N VAL A 386 -32.22 -27.87 12.50
CA VAL A 386 -31.68 -26.82 13.39
C VAL A 386 -32.77 -26.21 14.25
N PHE A 387 -33.96 -25.94 13.69
CA PHE A 387 -35.12 -25.48 14.47
C PHE A 387 -35.52 -26.49 15.54
N LYS A 388 -35.61 -27.79 15.18
CA LYS A 388 -35.93 -28.84 16.15
C LYS A 388 -34.90 -28.90 17.29
N LYS A 389 -33.62 -28.67 16.99
CA LYS A 389 -32.58 -28.65 18.03
C LYS A 389 -32.75 -27.47 18.97
N VAL A 390 -33.10 -26.26 18.45
CA VAL A 390 -33.42 -25.12 19.29
C VAL A 390 -34.62 -25.40 20.22
N GLU A 391 -35.68 -26.06 19.67
CA GLU A 391 -36.82 -26.46 20.49
C GLU A 391 -36.48 -27.49 21.57
N GLU A 392 -35.60 -28.46 21.25
CA GLU A 392 -35.07 -29.47 22.17
C GLU A 392 -34.34 -28.82 23.32
N GLU A 393 -33.38 -27.89 23.05
CA GLU A 393 -32.63 -27.19 24.10
C GLU A 393 -33.54 -26.34 25.04
N ILE A 394 -34.64 -25.79 24.48
CA ILE A 394 -35.62 -25.08 25.31
C ILE A 394 -36.33 -26.05 26.28
N GLU A 395 -36.67 -27.27 25.83
CA GLU A 395 -37.30 -28.25 26.72
C GLU A 395 -36.30 -28.77 27.78
N GLU A 396 -35.02 -28.99 27.41
CA GLU A 396 -33.99 -29.42 28.36
C GLU A 396 -33.76 -28.35 29.46
N ILE A 397 -33.83 -27.06 29.13
CA ILE A 397 -33.82 -25.98 30.13
C ILE A 397 -35.02 -26.11 31.08
N LYS A 398 -36.20 -26.36 30.58
CA LYS A 398 -37.44 -26.50 31.42
C LYS A 398 -37.32 -27.71 32.37
N GLU A 399 -36.79 -28.82 31.88
CA GLU A 399 -36.53 -30.02 32.69
C GLU A 399 -35.49 -29.73 33.76
N ALA A 400 -34.36 -29.10 33.44
CA ALA A 400 -33.34 -28.72 34.39
C ALA A 400 -33.87 -27.75 35.47
N MET A 401 -34.75 -26.80 35.09
CA MET A 401 -35.42 -25.93 36.03
C MET A 401 -36.35 -26.69 36.98
N ALA A 402 -37.08 -27.71 36.50
CA ALA A 402 -37.96 -28.55 37.34
C ALA A 402 -37.12 -29.43 38.34
N GLU A 403 -35.91 -29.74 37.99
CA GLU A 403 -34.95 -30.46 38.85
C GLU A 403 -34.26 -29.55 39.89
N GLU A 404 -34.48 -28.23 39.84
CA GLU A 404 -33.83 -27.19 40.66
C GLU A 404 -32.27 -27.22 40.54
N ASP A 405 -31.72 -27.72 39.42
CA ASP A 405 -30.28 -27.85 39.17
C ASP A 405 -29.78 -26.63 38.41
N SER A 406 -29.31 -25.62 39.14
CA SER A 406 -28.81 -24.37 38.53
C SER A 406 -27.58 -24.57 37.62
N GLU A 407 -26.73 -25.58 37.91
CA GLU A 407 -25.58 -25.87 37.04
C GLU A 407 -26.00 -26.48 35.74
N LYS A 408 -26.98 -27.40 35.74
CA LYS A 408 -27.57 -27.99 34.57
C LYS A 408 -28.30 -26.93 33.72
N VAL A 409 -29.11 -26.05 34.35
CA VAL A 409 -29.73 -24.92 33.62
C VAL A 409 -28.73 -24.06 32.90
N GLY A 410 -27.56 -23.79 33.50
CA GLY A 410 -26.50 -23.01 32.86
C GLY A 410 -25.88 -23.71 31.65
N LYS A 411 -25.76 -25.05 31.68
CA LYS A 411 -25.26 -25.86 30.56
C LYS A 411 -26.24 -25.84 29.39
N GLU A 412 -27.52 -26.16 29.64
CA GLU A 412 -28.56 -26.18 28.61
C GLU A 412 -28.78 -24.78 27.99
N LEU A 413 -28.66 -23.71 28.77
CA LEU A 413 -28.66 -22.36 28.23
C LEU A 413 -27.49 -22.12 27.26
N GLY A 414 -26.30 -22.65 27.58
CA GLY A 414 -25.15 -22.59 26.67
C GLY A 414 -25.41 -23.35 25.37
N ASP A 415 -26.04 -24.53 25.43
CA ASP A 415 -26.38 -25.35 24.27
C ASP A 415 -27.46 -24.70 23.42
N LEU A 416 -28.46 -24.05 24.05
CA LEU A 416 -29.44 -23.21 23.34
C LEU A 416 -28.77 -22.08 22.57
N LEU A 417 -27.87 -21.30 23.20
CA LEU A 417 -27.14 -20.23 22.52
C LEU A 417 -26.32 -20.74 21.35
N PHE A 418 -25.66 -21.88 21.51
CA PHE A 418 -24.90 -22.52 20.45
C PHE A 418 -25.79 -22.96 19.28
N SER A 419 -26.99 -23.49 19.56
CA SER A 419 -27.99 -23.88 18.57
C SER A 419 -28.58 -22.68 17.84
N VAL A 420 -28.80 -21.55 18.51
CA VAL A 420 -29.22 -20.27 17.92
C VAL A 420 -28.13 -19.72 16.97
N VAL A 421 -26.85 -19.80 17.35
CA VAL A 421 -25.75 -19.43 16.44
C VAL A 421 -25.73 -20.33 15.20
N ASN A 422 -26.04 -21.63 15.34
CA ASN A 422 -26.14 -22.51 14.19
C ASN A 422 -27.31 -22.11 13.26
N LEU A 423 -28.44 -21.72 13.83
CA LEU A 423 -29.56 -21.19 13.06
C LEU A 423 -29.17 -19.91 12.29
N SER A 424 -28.46 -18.99 12.94
CA SER A 424 -27.95 -17.77 12.28
C SER A 424 -27.08 -18.09 11.06
N ARG A 425 -26.22 -19.12 11.17
CA ARG A 425 -25.36 -19.58 10.08
C ARG A 425 -26.18 -20.14 8.89
N PHE A 426 -27.26 -20.86 9.13
CA PHE A 426 -28.15 -21.34 8.06
C PHE A 426 -28.92 -20.20 7.39
N LEU A 427 -29.19 -19.12 8.12
CA LEU A 427 -29.85 -17.92 7.62
C LEU A 427 -28.87 -16.91 7.00
N GLU A 428 -27.59 -17.25 6.94
CA GLU A 428 -26.50 -16.37 6.45
C GLU A 428 -26.43 -15.03 7.20
N ALA A 429 -26.83 -15.04 8.48
CA ALA A 429 -26.80 -13.88 9.36
C ALA A 429 -25.63 -14.00 10.34
N ASP A 430 -24.83 -12.93 10.46
CA ASP A 430 -23.79 -12.85 11.50
C ASP A 430 -24.44 -12.73 12.88
N PRO A 431 -24.19 -13.68 13.82
CA PRO A 431 -24.88 -13.69 15.10
C PRO A 431 -24.43 -12.56 16.04
N GLU A 432 -23.17 -12.15 16.00
CA GLU A 432 -22.62 -11.05 16.85
C GLU A 432 -23.20 -9.72 16.40
N LEU A 433 -23.11 -9.41 15.10
CA LEU A 433 -23.67 -8.17 14.53
C LEU A 433 -25.19 -8.11 14.68
N SER A 434 -25.91 -9.25 14.53
CA SER A 434 -27.36 -9.30 14.68
C SER A 434 -27.78 -8.98 16.11
N LEU A 435 -27.03 -9.46 17.11
CA LEU A 435 -27.30 -9.18 18.51
C LEU A 435 -26.97 -7.73 18.88
N ASN A 436 -25.85 -7.20 18.37
CA ASN A 436 -25.46 -5.80 18.57
C ASN A 436 -26.53 -4.85 18.02
N ARG A 437 -26.93 -5.02 16.76
CA ARG A 437 -28.03 -4.23 16.15
C ARG A 437 -29.34 -4.30 16.93
N THR A 438 -29.62 -5.44 17.54
CA THR A 438 -30.82 -5.58 18.38
C THR A 438 -30.67 -4.83 19.69
N SER A 439 -29.47 -4.81 20.26
CA SER A 439 -29.15 -4.04 21.46
C SER A 439 -29.27 -2.53 21.21
N ASP A 440 -28.73 -2.03 20.09
CA ASP A 440 -28.84 -0.62 19.68
C ASP A 440 -30.32 -0.22 19.47
N LYS A 441 -31.04 -1.06 18.75
CA LYS A 441 -32.49 -0.88 18.57
C LYS A 441 -33.24 -0.81 19.89
N PHE A 442 -32.85 -1.61 20.88
CA PHE A 442 -33.45 -1.56 22.23
C PHE A 442 -33.12 -0.22 22.90
N ILE A 443 -31.87 0.24 22.83
CA ILE A 443 -31.42 1.52 23.41
C ILE A 443 -32.19 2.68 22.77
N ASP A 444 -32.32 2.70 21.45
CA ASP A 444 -33.05 3.76 20.74
C ASP A 444 -34.53 3.80 21.11
N ARG A 445 -35.17 2.64 21.29
CA ARG A 445 -36.54 2.58 21.77
C ARG A 445 -36.67 3.13 23.19
N ILE A 446 -35.73 2.81 24.08
CA ILE A 446 -35.69 3.38 25.43
C ILE A 446 -35.58 4.91 25.39
N ARG A 447 -34.68 5.47 24.55
CA ARG A 447 -34.55 6.93 24.38
C ARG A 447 -35.89 7.59 23.94
N ARG A 448 -36.58 6.98 22.97
CA ARG A 448 -37.92 7.46 22.53
C ARG A 448 -38.96 7.37 23.62
N MET A 449 -38.97 6.27 24.39
CA MET A 449 -39.83 6.14 25.54
C MET A 449 -39.57 7.22 26.59
N GLU A 450 -38.31 7.53 26.89
CA GLU A 450 -37.94 8.62 27.79
C GLU A 450 -38.45 9.96 27.30
N ALA A 451 -38.37 10.23 25.99
CA ALA A 451 -38.92 11.45 25.41
C ALA A 451 -40.44 11.53 25.57
N PHE A 452 -41.20 10.43 25.30
CA PHE A 452 -42.66 10.40 25.49
C PHE A 452 -43.05 10.60 26.97
N LEU A 453 -42.36 9.88 27.89
CA LEU A 453 -42.62 10.01 29.31
C LEU A 453 -42.34 11.42 29.83
N SER A 454 -41.20 11.99 29.42
CA SER A 454 -40.81 13.36 29.80
C SER A 454 -41.82 14.40 29.36
N ALA A 455 -42.41 14.24 28.14
CA ALA A 455 -43.44 15.13 27.65
C ALA A 455 -44.71 15.12 28.49
N GLU A 456 -44.96 14.01 29.25
CA GLU A 456 -46.08 13.87 30.16
C GLU A 456 -45.70 14.13 31.64
N GLY A 457 -44.41 14.51 31.87
CA GLY A 457 -43.91 14.76 33.21
C GLY A 457 -43.71 13.49 34.05
N LEU A 458 -43.52 12.34 33.37
CA LEU A 458 -43.39 11.02 33.99
C LEU A 458 -41.97 10.47 33.77
N THR A 459 -41.61 9.49 34.60
CA THR A 459 -40.39 8.68 34.42
C THR A 459 -40.73 7.19 34.42
N PHE A 460 -39.76 6.35 34.03
CA PHE A 460 -39.92 4.89 34.12
C PHE A 460 -40.35 4.38 35.48
N LYS A 461 -39.93 5.05 36.55
CA LYS A 461 -40.24 4.65 37.91
C LYS A 461 -41.69 4.94 38.32
N ASP A 462 -42.36 5.82 37.61
CA ASP A 462 -43.74 6.26 37.97
C ASP A 462 -44.79 5.32 37.43
N LEU A 463 -44.42 4.38 36.55
CA LEU A 463 -45.37 3.52 35.85
C LEU A 463 -45.07 2.03 36.04
N PRO A 464 -46.10 1.19 36.15
CA PRO A 464 -45.95 -0.26 36.09
C PRO A 464 -45.66 -0.71 34.67
N LEU A 465 -45.03 -1.92 34.54
CA LEU A 465 -44.58 -2.48 33.26
C LEU A 465 -45.71 -2.49 32.17
N GLU A 466 -46.92 -2.83 32.53
CA GLU A 466 -48.08 -2.85 31.63
C GLU A 466 -48.40 -1.49 30.98
N LYS A 467 -48.07 -0.40 31.65
CA LYS A 467 -48.22 0.95 31.08
C LYS A 467 -46.98 1.35 30.28
N LEU A 468 -45.79 0.94 30.67
CA LEU A 468 -44.57 1.15 29.92
C LEU A 468 -44.57 0.42 28.57
N ASP A 469 -45.25 -0.73 28.49
CA ASP A 469 -45.42 -1.49 27.25
C ASP A 469 -46.17 -0.68 26.16
N LYS A 470 -47.08 0.21 26.54
CA LYS A 470 -47.76 1.12 25.60
C LYS A 470 -46.75 2.12 24.97
N TYR A 471 -45.84 2.67 25.77
CA TYR A 471 -44.82 3.58 25.26
C TYR A 471 -43.81 2.82 24.40
N TRP A 472 -43.49 1.56 24.76
CA TRP A 472 -42.68 0.69 23.94
C TRP A 472 -43.30 0.44 22.55
N GLU A 473 -44.58 0.12 22.47
CA GLU A 473 -45.30 -0.03 21.21
C GLU A 473 -45.44 1.29 20.42
N MET A 474 -45.50 2.44 21.08
CA MET A 474 -45.38 3.75 20.43
C MET A 474 -44.02 3.97 19.80
N ALA A 475 -42.95 3.73 20.56
CA ALA A 475 -41.57 3.84 20.07
C ALA A 475 -41.31 2.93 18.86
N LYS A 476 -41.81 1.69 18.89
CA LYS A 476 -41.72 0.72 17.82
C LYS A 476 -42.47 1.14 16.54
N LYS A 477 -43.61 1.83 16.68
CA LYS A 477 -44.34 2.36 15.51
C LYS A 477 -43.63 3.54 14.86
N GLU A 478 -43.01 4.38 15.64
CA GLU A 478 -42.24 5.54 15.16
C GLU A 478 -40.97 5.13 14.42
N GLU A 479 -40.37 3.98 14.75
CA GLU A 479 -39.24 3.42 14.07
C GLU A 479 -39.57 2.98 12.61
N ASN A 480 -40.82 2.60 12.35
CA ASN A 480 -41.27 2.08 11.06
C ASN A 480 -41.84 3.18 10.12
N ASN A 481 -41.89 4.43 10.54
CA ASN A 481 -42.29 5.59 9.76
C ASN A 481 -41.11 6.48 9.41
#